data_4253c096375cb9fb928477194c9ab52e
#
_entry.id   4253c096375cb9fb928477194c9ab52e
#
_cell.length_a   1.000
_cell.length_b   1.000
_cell.length_c   1.000
_cell.angle_alpha   90.00
_cell.angle_beta   90.00
_cell.angle_gamma   90.00
#
_symmetry.space_group_name_H-M   'P 1'
#
loop_
_entity.id
_entity.type
_entity.pdbx_description
1 polymer ?
#
loop_
_entity_poly.entity_id
_entity_poly.type
_entity_poly.pdbx_seq_one_letter_code
_entity_poly.pdbx_strand_id
1 'polypeptide(L)'
;TELLAKHYGWEAHFEDVIDNPYLNDFYNHMERWSFNLQIYFLKSRFEQLLKIKNNDGSIVQDRTIYEDAHIFAPNLKSMGLMNLRDFKNYQELFDLMESQIQGPNLLIYLRSNIPNLVNKIHKRGRDYENSISIEYLSRLNERYEAWTSTYNKGKLITIDVDELDFVENKKDFEIIVEKLDGELKEIGAA
;
A
#
# COMPACT_ATOMS: atom_id res chain seq x y z
N THR A 1 1.62 8.28 6.15
CA THR A 1 0.60 7.89 7.14
C THR A 1 0.80 8.67 8.43
N GLU A 2 1.91 8.52 9.18
CA GLU A 2 2.15 9.16 10.48
C GLU A 2 1.99 10.70 10.46
N LEU A 3 2.62 11.38 9.50
CA LEU A 3 2.53 12.85 9.37
C LEU A 3 1.11 13.34 9.14
N LEU A 4 0.32 12.64 8.31
CA LEU A 4 -1.08 12.97 8.08
C LEU A 4 -1.93 12.70 9.31
N ALA A 5 -1.74 11.56 9.98
CA ALA A 5 -2.44 11.25 11.22
C ALA A 5 -2.22 12.34 12.27
N LYS A 6 -0.96 12.77 12.46
CA LYS A 6 -0.60 13.85 13.39
C LYS A 6 -1.19 15.20 12.98
N HIS A 7 -1.20 15.52 11.69
CA HIS A 7 -1.70 16.80 11.19
C HIS A 7 -3.21 16.95 11.37
N TYR A 8 -3.97 15.90 11.01
CA TYR A 8 -5.43 15.94 11.06
C TYR A 8 -6.02 15.40 12.37
N GLY A 9 -5.20 14.88 13.29
CA GLY A 9 -5.68 14.24 14.52
C GLY A 9 -6.38 12.90 14.25
N TRP A 10 -6.04 12.20 13.16
CA TRP A 10 -6.63 10.91 12.77
C TRP A 10 -5.91 9.73 13.39
N GLU A 11 -6.62 8.61 13.52
CA GLU A 11 -6.01 7.34 13.89
C GLU A 11 -5.15 6.80 12.74
N ALA A 12 -3.93 6.33 13.05
CA ALA A 12 -3.02 5.76 12.06
C ALA A 12 -3.01 4.23 12.12
N HIS A 13 -3.26 3.57 10.98
CA HIS A 13 -3.11 2.13 10.82
C HIS A 13 -1.92 1.84 9.90
N PHE A 14 -0.91 1.17 10.46
CA PHE A 14 0.32 0.81 9.74
C PHE A 14 0.28 -0.63 9.22
N GLU A 15 1.11 -0.89 8.20
CA GLU A 15 1.36 -2.24 7.74
C GLU A 15 2.03 -3.07 8.85
N ASP A 16 1.55 -4.28 9.04
CA ASP A 16 2.09 -5.23 10.03
C ASP A 16 3.36 -5.91 9.49
N VAL A 17 4.48 -5.18 9.52
CA VAL A 17 5.78 -5.66 9.07
C VAL A 17 6.67 -6.15 10.20
N ILE A 18 6.50 -5.60 11.41
CA ILE A 18 7.39 -5.88 12.55
C ILE A 18 7.20 -7.31 13.04
N ASP A 19 5.96 -7.74 13.19
CA ASP A 19 5.60 -9.06 13.71
C ASP A 19 5.27 -10.07 12.58
N ASN A 20 5.61 -9.73 11.33
CA ASN A 20 5.34 -10.60 10.19
C ASN A 20 6.34 -11.77 10.14
N PRO A 21 5.91 -13.01 10.44
CA PRO A 21 6.80 -14.16 10.53
C PRO A 21 7.36 -14.63 9.18
N TYR A 22 6.78 -14.15 8.06
CA TYR A 22 7.14 -14.60 6.71
C TYR A 22 8.01 -13.61 5.95
N LEU A 23 8.13 -12.36 6.41
CA LEU A 23 8.71 -11.29 5.62
C LEU A 23 10.21 -11.53 5.32
N ASN A 24 10.98 -11.91 6.33
CA ASN A 24 12.40 -12.22 6.17
C ASN A 24 12.62 -13.47 5.31
N ASP A 25 11.84 -14.52 5.55
CA ASP A 25 11.90 -15.77 4.79
C ASP A 25 11.53 -15.55 3.32
N PHE A 26 10.56 -14.68 3.06
CA PHE A 26 10.15 -14.31 1.71
C PHE A 26 11.29 -13.66 0.93
N TYR A 27 11.98 -12.67 1.49
CA TYR A 27 13.10 -12.03 0.78
C TYR A 27 14.28 -12.96 0.54
N ASN A 28 14.46 -13.99 1.37
CA ASN A 28 15.48 -15.02 1.18
C ASN A 28 15.06 -16.09 0.15
N HIS A 29 13.77 -16.46 0.10
CA HIS A 29 13.23 -17.52 -0.77
C HIS A 29 11.81 -17.18 -1.26
N MET A 30 11.70 -16.20 -2.17
CA MET A 30 10.43 -15.66 -2.64
C MET A 30 9.45 -16.71 -3.15
N GLU A 31 9.92 -17.66 -4.01
CA GLU A 31 9.06 -18.70 -4.58
C GLU A 31 8.42 -19.57 -3.49
N ARG A 32 9.18 -19.91 -2.44
CA ARG A 32 8.66 -20.74 -1.34
C ARG A 32 7.62 -20.02 -0.48
N TRP A 33 7.82 -18.72 -0.24
CA TRP A 33 7.08 -17.99 0.79
C TRP A 33 6.07 -16.98 0.25
N SER A 34 5.99 -16.77 -1.07
CA SER A 34 5.10 -15.79 -1.69
C SER A 34 3.65 -15.96 -1.28
N PHE A 35 3.10 -17.16 -1.37
CA PHE A 35 1.71 -17.41 -0.99
C PHE A 35 1.46 -17.18 0.50
N ASN A 36 2.34 -17.68 1.36
CA ASN A 36 2.21 -17.53 2.80
C ASN A 36 2.24 -16.06 3.22
N LEU A 37 3.17 -15.28 2.66
CA LEU A 37 3.28 -13.86 2.93
C LEU A 37 2.02 -13.10 2.47
N GLN A 38 1.54 -13.38 1.26
CA GLN A 38 0.36 -12.70 0.72
C GLN A 38 -0.92 -13.04 1.52
N ILE A 39 -1.08 -14.27 1.98
CA ILE A 39 -2.19 -14.66 2.88
C ILE A 39 -2.07 -13.94 4.23
N TYR A 40 -0.85 -13.80 4.77
CA TYR A 40 -0.64 -13.08 6.02
C TYR A 40 -1.06 -11.60 5.89
N PHE A 41 -0.61 -10.90 4.85
CA PHE A 41 -1.01 -9.52 4.61
C PHE A 41 -2.50 -9.38 4.35
N LEU A 42 -3.09 -10.26 3.54
CA LEU A 42 -4.52 -10.27 3.26
C LEU A 42 -5.34 -10.37 4.56
N LYS A 43 -4.98 -11.31 5.44
CA LYS A 43 -5.60 -11.48 6.77
C LYS A 43 -5.44 -10.23 7.63
N SER A 44 -4.21 -9.73 7.79
CA SER A 44 -3.91 -8.59 8.65
C SER A 44 -4.67 -7.33 8.21
N ARG A 45 -4.71 -7.06 6.89
CA ARG A 45 -5.46 -5.92 6.35
C ARG A 45 -6.96 -6.07 6.49
N PHE A 46 -7.48 -7.28 6.31
CA PHE A 46 -8.90 -7.52 6.52
C PHE A 46 -9.30 -7.30 7.98
N GLU A 47 -8.49 -7.75 8.94
CA GLU A 47 -8.69 -7.48 10.37
C GLU A 47 -8.68 -5.96 10.66
N GLN A 48 -7.77 -5.19 10.04
CA GLN A 48 -7.76 -3.73 10.15
C GLN A 48 -9.05 -3.11 9.58
N LEU A 49 -9.51 -3.55 8.41
CA LEU A 49 -10.73 -3.04 7.79
C LEU A 49 -11.99 -3.35 8.61
N LEU A 50 -12.05 -4.49 9.29
CA LEU A 50 -13.13 -4.79 10.23
C LEU A 50 -13.12 -3.84 11.45
N LYS A 51 -11.94 -3.44 11.93
CA LYS A 51 -11.82 -2.43 12.99
C LYS A 51 -12.24 -1.04 12.49
N ILE A 52 -11.79 -0.65 11.29
CA ILE A 52 -12.18 0.60 10.63
C ILE A 52 -13.70 0.69 10.47
N LYS A 53 -14.34 -0.37 10.01
CA LYS A 53 -15.79 -0.43 9.82
C LYS A 53 -16.59 -0.16 11.12
N ASN A 54 -16.02 -0.45 12.27
CA ASN A 54 -16.65 -0.27 13.59
C ASN A 54 -16.15 0.99 14.32
N ASN A 55 -15.40 1.87 13.65
CA ASN A 55 -14.87 3.11 14.20
C ASN A 55 -15.57 4.31 13.54
N ASP A 56 -16.08 5.23 14.37
CA ASP A 56 -16.76 6.44 13.90
C ASP A 56 -15.78 7.60 13.58
N GLY A 57 -14.50 7.43 13.91
CA GLY A 57 -13.45 8.41 13.68
C GLY A 57 -12.81 8.34 12.29
N SER A 58 -12.08 9.38 11.92
CA SER A 58 -11.28 9.38 10.69
C SER A 58 -9.98 8.59 10.89
N ILE A 59 -9.64 7.78 9.90
CA ILE A 59 -8.48 6.89 9.94
C ILE A 59 -7.64 7.09 8.68
N VAL A 60 -6.33 7.08 8.83
CA VAL A 60 -5.37 7.00 7.72
C VAL A 60 -4.62 5.67 7.78
N GLN A 61 -4.73 4.88 6.72
CA GLN A 61 -4.14 3.54 6.63
C GLN A 61 -2.95 3.53 5.66
N ASP A 62 -1.89 2.80 6.02
CA ASP A 62 -0.75 2.54 5.14
C ASP A 62 -1.03 1.31 4.28
N ARG A 63 -1.34 1.55 3.01
CA ARG A 63 -1.86 0.61 2.02
C ARG A 63 -3.23 0.03 2.40
N THR A 64 -3.89 -0.50 1.41
CA THR A 64 -5.18 -1.17 1.53
C THR A 64 -5.04 -2.64 1.15
N ILE A 65 -6.12 -3.40 1.30
CA ILE A 65 -6.20 -4.78 0.81
C ILE A 65 -6.14 -4.87 -0.73
N TYR A 66 -6.45 -3.77 -1.41
CA TYR A 66 -6.49 -3.72 -2.88
C TYR A 66 -5.11 -3.78 -3.52
N GLU A 67 -4.10 -3.11 -2.92
CA GLU A 67 -2.72 -3.19 -3.43
C GLU A 67 -2.18 -4.61 -3.36
N ASP A 68 -2.48 -5.35 -2.29
CA ASP A 68 -2.06 -6.75 -2.17
C ASP A 68 -2.67 -7.60 -3.29
N ALA A 69 -3.96 -7.42 -3.57
CA ALA A 69 -4.69 -8.23 -4.55
C ALA A 69 -4.44 -7.81 -6.02
N HIS A 70 -4.25 -6.53 -6.30
CA HIS A 70 -4.12 -6.02 -7.67
C HIS A 70 -2.68 -5.77 -8.11
N ILE A 71 -1.75 -5.63 -7.17
CA ILE A 71 -0.35 -5.29 -7.47
C ILE A 71 0.59 -6.42 -7.03
N PHE A 72 0.66 -6.72 -5.73
CA PHE A 72 1.69 -7.61 -5.19
C PHE A 72 1.48 -9.08 -5.58
N ALA A 73 0.32 -9.66 -5.31
CA ALA A 73 0.05 -11.05 -5.66
C ALA A 73 0.10 -11.32 -7.18
N PRO A 74 -0.50 -10.47 -8.05
CA PRO A 74 -0.34 -10.61 -9.49
C PRO A 74 1.11 -10.44 -9.98
N ASN A 75 1.90 -9.58 -9.32
CA ASN A 75 3.32 -9.45 -9.65
C ASN A 75 4.08 -10.75 -9.37
N LEU A 76 3.92 -11.33 -8.19
CA LEU A 76 4.54 -12.59 -7.81
C LEU A 76 4.14 -13.74 -8.76
N LYS A 77 2.86 -13.80 -9.13
CA LYS A 77 2.37 -14.77 -10.12
C LYS A 77 3.02 -14.57 -11.49
N SER A 78 3.13 -13.33 -11.99
CA SER A 78 3.73 -13.05 -13.30
C SER A 78 5.24 -13.31 -13.37
N MET A 79 5.91 -13.25 -12.21
CA MET A 79 7.32 -13.58 -12.07
C MET A 79 7.58 -15.09 -11.86
N GLY A 80 6.52 -15.93 -11.82
CA GLY A 80 6.65 -17.35 -11.52
C GLY A 80 6.92 -17.69 -10.05
N LEU A 81 6.87 -16.68 -9.17
CA LEU A 81 7.13 -16.83 -7.73
C LEU A 81 5.89 -17.29 -6.94
N MET A 82 4.71 -17.28 -7.57
CA MET A 82 3.48 -17.86 -7.06
C MET A 82 2.83 -18.66 -8.17
N ASN A 83 2.53 -19.93 -7.94
CA ASN A 83 1.91 -20.79 -8.95
C ASN A 83 0.44 -20.40 -9.19
N LEU A 84 -0.13 -20.85 -10.31
CA LEU A 84 -1.48 -20.48 -10.72
C LEU A 84 -2.56 -20.95 -9.74
N ARG A 85 -2.41 -22.13 -9.13
CA ARG A 85 -3.40 -22.68 -8.18
C ARG A 85 -3.44 -21.83 -6.91
N ASP A 86 -2.29 -21.48 -6.35
CA ASP A 86 -2.18 -20.67 -5.15
C ASP A 86 -2.68 -19.25 -5.41
N PHE A 87 -2.37 -18.69 -6.58
CA PHE A 87 -2.87 -17.37 -6.98
C PHE A 87 -4.39 -17.35 -7.12
N LYS A 88 -5.01 -18.37 -7.73
CA LYS A 88 -6.48 -18.48 -7.81
C LYS A 88 -7.12 -18.58 -6.43
N ASN A 89 -6.58 -19.42 -5.55
CA ASN A 89 -7.08 -19.54 -4.19
C ASN A 89 -6.97 -18.21 -3.42
N TYR A 90 -5.88 -17.47 -3.61
CA TYR A 90 -5.70 -16.14 -3.05
C TYR A 90 -6.78 -15.17 -3.55
N GLN A 91 -7.02 -15.14 -4.88
CA GLN A 91 -8.03 -14.25 -5.47
C GLN A 91 -9.44 -14.56 -4.98
N GLU A 92 -9.83 -15.84 -4.94
CA GLU A 92 -11.14 -16.26 -4.43
C GLU A 92 -11.35 -15.85 -2.97
N LEU A 93 -10.30 -15.95 -2.14
CA LEU A 93 -10.33 -15.48 -0.76
C LEU A 93 -10.45 -13.96 -0.67
N PHE A 94 -9.70 -13.22 -1.49
CA PHE A 94 -9.81 -11.76 -1.58
C PHE A 94 -11.23 -11.33 -1.99
N ASP A 95 -11.80 -11.92 -3.04
CA ASP A 95 -13.14 -11.59 -3.54
C ASP A 95 -14.20 -11.81 -2.44
N LEU A 96 -14.07 -12.89 -1.67
CA LEU A 96 -14.96 -13.15 -0.52
C LEU A 96 -14.82 -12.06 0.55
N MET A 97 -13.59 -11.67 0.91
CA MET A 97 -13.33 -10.63 1.89
C MET A 97 -13.77 -9.25 1.40
N GLU A 98 -13.49 -8.93 0.12
CA GLU A 98 -13.90 -7.66 -0.50
C GLU A 98 -15.42 -7.45 -0.43
N SER A 99 -16.21 -8.52 -0.61
CA SER A 99 -17.67 -8.44 -0.52
C SER A 99 -18.20 -7.97 0.85
N GLN A 100 -17.40 -7.98 1.89
CA GLN A 100 -17.75 -7.61 3.27
C GLN A 100 -17.28 -6.23 3.71
N ILE A 101 -16.51 -5.54 2.88
CA ILE A 101 -15.87 -4.27 3.19
C ILE A 101 -16.27 -3.17 2.19
N GLN A 102 -15.99 -1.94 2.58
CA GLN A 102 -16.10 -0.77 1.70
C GLN A 102 -14.70 -0.27 1.36
N GLY A 103 -14.56 0.33 0.18
CA GLY A 103 -13.34 1.01 -0.20
C GLY A 103 -13.10 2.27 0.65
N PRO A 104 -11.86 2.80 0.66
CA PRO A 104 -11.55 4.04 1.34
C PRO A 104 -12.30 5.20 0.70
N ASN A 105 -12.69 6.20 1.49
CA ASN A 105 -13.31 7.43 0.98
C ASN A 105 -12.36 8.18 0.03
N LEU A 106 -11.05 8.17 0.36
CA LEU A 106 -10.00 8.77 -0.44
C LEU A 106 -8.77 7.84 -0.46
N LEU A 107 -8.32 7.46 -1.66
CA LEU A 107 -7.04 6.80 -1.88
C LEU A 107 -6.01 7.84 -2.28
N ILE A 108 -4.88 7.88 -1.57
CA ILE A 108 -3.75 8.78 -1.85
C ILE A 108 -2.64 7.95 -2.47
N TYR A 109 -2.37 8.16 -3.76
CA TYR A 109 -1.24 7.54 -4.44
C TYR A 109 -0.07 8.53 -4.51
N LEU A 110 1.01 8.21 -3.76
CA LEU A 110 2.27 8.96 -3.82
C LEU A 110 3.12 8.38 -4.95
N ARG A 111 3.10 9.04 -6.11
CA ARG A 111 3.83 8.61 -7.29
C ARG A 111 5.28 9.06 -7.24
N SER A 112 6.21 8.16 -7.54
CA SER A 112 7.63 8.48 -7.64
C SER A 112 8.31 7.64 -8.70
N ASN A 113 9.37 8.18 -9.34
CA ASN A 113 10.17 7.45 -10.30
C ASN A 113 11.08 6.40 -9.63
N ILE A 114 11.57 5.43 -10.40
CA ILE A 114 12.38 4.33 -9.88
C ILE A 114 13.66 4.81 -9.17
N PRO A 115 14.46 5.74 -9.72
CA PRO A 115 15.65 6.24 -9.02
C PRO A 115 15.34 6.80 -7.62
N ASN A 116 14.27 7.59 -7.49
CA ASN A 116 13.86 8.16 -6.20
C ASN A 116 13.34 7.09 -5.24
N LEU A 117 12.59 6.09 -5.74
CA LEU A 117 12.16 4.94 -4.92
C LEU A 117 13.38 4.18 -4.36
N VAL A 118 14.38 3.89 -5.19
CA VAL A 118 15.62 3.22 -4.76
C VAL A 118 16.33 4.06 -3.70
N ASN A 119 16.47 5.37 -3.90
CA ASN A 119 17.10 6.26 -2.92
C ASN A 119 16.34 6.27 -1.59
N LYS A 120 15.00 6.32 -1.61
CA LYS A 120 14.17 6.29 -0.41
C LYS A 120 14.27 4.95 0.33
N ILE A 121 14.35 3.83 -0.39
CA ILE A 121 14.57 2.49 0.19
C ILE A 121 15.92 2.44 0.89
N HIS A 122 17.00 2.88 0.23
CA HIS A 122 18.34 2.92 0.82
C HIS A 122 18.40 3.85 2.04
N LYS A 123 17.77 5.05 1.98
CA LYS A 123 17.71 5.99 3.12
C LYS A 123 16.98 5.37 4.32
N ARG A 124 15.95 4.55 4.08
CA ARG A 124 15.20 3.84 5.13
C ARG A 124 16.01 2.73 5.80
N GLY A 125 16.91 2.07 5.08
CA GLY A 125 17.93 1.17 5.62
C GLY A 125 17.42 -0.12 6.27
N ARG A 126 16.36 -0.72 5.76
CA ARG A 126 15.87 -2.02 6.24
C ARG A 126 16.69 -3.15 5.59
N ASP A 127 17.33 -3.99 6.41
CA ASP A 127 18.27 -5.02 5.93
C ASP A 127 17.67 -5.97 4.90
N TYR A 128 16.43 -6.41 5.07
CA TYR A 128 15.75 -7.32 4.14
C TYR A 128 15.42 -6.67 2.79
N GLU A 129 15.39 -5.35 2.70
CA GLU A 129 15.14 -4.62 1.44
C GLU A 129 16.38 -4.52 0.55
N ASN A 130 17.58 -4.83 1.05
CA ASN A 130 18.82 -4.78 0.28
C ASN A 130 18.84 -5.80 -0.89
N SER A 131 18.00 -6.83 -0.85
CA SER A 131 17.86 -7.84 -1.90
C SER A 131 16.84 -7.47 -2.99
N ILE A 132 16.12 -6.35 -2.86
CA ILE A 132 15.09 -5.92 -3.82
C ILE A 132 15.75 -5.49 -5.13
N SER A 133 15.45 -6.19 -6.23
CA SER A 133 15.96 -5.83 -7.54
C SER A 133 15.23 -4.63 -8.15
N ILE A 134 15.96 -3.86 -8.98
CA ILE A 134 15.34 -2.76 -9.76
C ILE A 134 14.23 -3.28 -10.66
N GLU A 135 14.39 -4.48 -11.25
CA GLU A 135 13.35 -5.10 -12.05
C GLU A 135 12.07 -5.33 -11.26
N TYR A 136 12.18 -5.84 -10.03
CA TYR A 136 11.02 -6.04 -9.15
C TYR A 136 10.30 -4.72 -8.86
N LEU A 137 11.05 -3.66 -8.52
CA LEU A 137 10.49 -2.33 -8.28
C LEU A 137 9.82 -1.74 -9.53
N SER A 138 10.44 -1.89 -10.70
CA SER A 138 9.87 -1.41 -11.97
C SER A 138 8.54 -2.10 -12.28
N ARG A 139 8.47 -3.41 -12.12
CA ARG A 139 7.22 -4.18 -12.30
C ARG A 139 6.12 -3.75 -11.32
N LEU A 140 6.47 -3.50 -10.07
CA LEU A 140 5.51 -2.97 -9.09
C LEU A 140 5.01 -1.59 -9.50
N ASN A 141 5.91 -0.68 -9.90
CA ASN A 141 5.56 0.66 -10.32
C ASN A 141 4.61 0.66 -11.54
N GLU A 142 4.90 -0.15 -12.57
CA GLU A 142 4.01 -0.34 -13.72
C GLU A 142 2.61 -0.82 -13.30
N ARG A 143 2.54 -1.73 -12.33
CA ARG A 143 1.26 -2.23 -11.81
C ARG A 143 0.51 -1.17 -11.01
N TYR A 144 1.21 -0.34 -10.24
CA TYR A 144 0.60 0.80 -9.56
C TYR A 144 -0.04 1.76 -10.56
N GLU A 145 0.70 2.16 -11.61
CA GLU A 145 0.18 3.05 -12.66
C GLU A 145 -1.05 2.43 -13.38
N ALA A 146 -0.98 1.15 -13.73
CA ALA A 146 -2.08 0.45 -14.37
C ALA A 146 -3.31 0.34 -13.46
N TRP A 147 -3.12 -0.02 -12.18
CA TRP A 147 -4.21 -0.18 -11.23
C TRP A 147 -4.87 1.17 -10.89
N THR A 148 -4.08 2.20 -10.61
CA THR A 148 -4.60 3.53 -10.27
C THR A 148 -5.38 4.15 -11.44
N SER A 149 -4.98 3.88 -12.69
CA SER A 149 -5.70 4.36 -13.88
C SER A 149 -7.12 3.78 -14.03
N THR A 150 -7.40 2.65 -13.38
CA THR A 150 -8.70 1.94 -13.43
C THR A 150 -9.40 1.88 -12.07
N TYR A 151 -8.83 2.53 -11.04
CA TYR A 151 -9.37 2.49 -9.69
C TYR A 151 -10.77 3.09 -9.60
N ASN A 152 -11.70 2.36 -8.98
CA ASN A 152 -13.12 2.75 -8.88
C ASN A 152 -13.77 2.42 -7.52
N LYS A 153 -12.96 2.19 -6.47
CA LYS A 153 -13.46 1.81 -5.13
C LYS A 153 -13.64 3.01 -4.20
N GLY A 154 -13.40 4.22 -4.69
CA GLY A 154 -13.49 5.48 -3.97
C GLY A 154 -12.80 6.58 -4.76
N LYS A 155 -12.69 7.76 -4.17
CA LYS A 155 -11.94 8.87 -4.78
C LYS A 155 -10.44 8.57 -4.76
N LEU A 156 -9.73 8.90 -5.84
CA LEU A 156 -8.27 8.77 -5.94
C LEU A 156 -7.65 10.14 -6.17
N ILE A 157 -6.61 10.46 -5.41
CA ILE A 157 -5.68 11.55 -5.72
C ILE A 157 -4.27 10.99 -5.97
N THR A 158 -3.64 11.41 -7.06
CA THR A 158 -2.23 11.12 -7.33
C THR A 158 -1.38 12.34 -7.05
N ILE A 159 -0.38 12.18 -6.20
CA ILE A 159 0.57 13.23 -5.84
C ILE A 159 1.97 12.79 -6.29
N ASP A 160 2.55 13.53 -7.23
CA ASP A 160 3.94 13.34 -7.62
C ASP A 160 4.84 13.87 -6.50
N VAL A 161 5.74 13.01 -6.01
CA VAL A 161 6.60 13.30 -4.86
C VAL A 161 8.10 13.22 -5.23
N ASP A 162 8.43 13.30 -6.51
CA ASP A 162 9.81 13.22 -6.94
C ASP A 162 10.66 14.37 -6.43
N GLU A 163 10.10 15.58 -6.44
CA GLU A 163 10.78 16.81 -6.00
C GLU A 163 10.45 17.19 -4.53
N LEU A 164 9.72 16.31 -3.80
CA LEU A 164 9.27 16.59 -2.44
C LEU A 164 10.02 15.73 -1.40
N ASP A 165 10.64 16.38 -0.43
CA ASP A 165 11.11 15.74 0.81
C ASP A 165 10.18 16.08 1.98
N PHE A 166 8.95 15.59 1.89
CA PHE A 166 7.89 15.87 2.87
C PHE A 166 8.14 15.28 4.27
N VAL A 167 9.21 14.51 4.45
CA VAL A 167 9.62 13.99 5.76
C VAL A 167 10.50 15.00 6.49
N GLU A 168 11.47 15.59 5.81
CA GLU A 168 12.44 16.50 6.40
C GLU A 168 12.07 18.00 6.17
N ASN A 169 11.25 18.29 5.13
CA ASN A 169 10.87 19.63 4.76
C ASN A 169 9.38 19.88 5.00
N LYS A 170 9.09 20.73 5.98
CA LYS A 170 7.72 21.10 6.34
C LYS A 170 6.93 21.73 5.18
N LYS A 171 7.59 22.55 4.34
CA LYS A 171 6.91 23.19 3.19
C LYS A 171 6.46 22.16 2.15
N ASP A 172 7.26 21.11 1.91
CA ASP A 172 6.90 20.04 0.98
C ASP A 172 5.73 19.22 1.52
N PHE A 173 5.67 19.04 2.84
CA PHE A 173 4.51 18.42 3.49
C PHE A 173 3.25 19.30 3.38
N GLU A 174 3.38 20.62 3.53
CA GLU A 174 2.27 21.58 3.37
C GLU A 174 1.67 21.51 1.95
N ILE A 175 2.49 21.31 0.90
CA ILE A 175 1.98 21.11 -0.47
C ILE A 175 1.08 19.88 -0.56
N ILE A 176 1.44 18.79 0.13
CA ILE A 176 0.61 17.57 0.18
C ILE A 176 -0.71 17.86 0.91
N VAL A 177 -0.64 18.53 2.06
CA VAL A 177 -1.81 18.90 2.86
C VAL A 177 -2.78 19.77 2.07
N GLU A 178 -2.31 20.82 1.39
CA GLU A 178 -3.16 21.71 0.59
C GLU A 178 -3.95 20.94 -0.50
N LYS A 179 -3.29 19.97 -1.16
CA LYS A 179 -3.98 19.11 -2.13
C LYS A 179 -5.04 18.24 -1.48
N LEU A 180 -4.73 17.67 -0.31
CA LEU A 180 -5.66 16.81 0.42
C LEU A 180 -6.86 17.59 0.98
N ASP A 181 -6.65 18.78 1.50
CA ASP A 181 -7.73 19.65 2.01
C ASP A 181 -8.79 19.96 0.95
N GLY A 182 -8.35 20.15 -0.30
CA GLY A 182 -9.25 20.29 -1.44
C GLY A 182 -10.16 19.07 -1.62
N GLU A 183 -9.54 17.89 -1.65
CA GLU A 183 -10.23 16.62 -1.87
C GLU A 183 -11.15 16.23 -0.69
N LEU A 184 -10.68 16.47 0.55
CA LEU A 184 -11.44 16.17 1.77
C LEU A 184 -12.71 17.01 1.86
N LYS A 185 -12.65 18.30 1.48
CA LYS A 185 -13.85 19.17 1.42
C LYS A 185 -14.86 18.65 0.42
N GLU A 186 -14.41 18.17 -0.74
CA GLU A 186 -15.31 17.64 -1.79
C GLU A 186 -16.04 16.37 -1.34
N ILE A 187 -15.39 15.51 -0.53
CA ILE A 187 -16.02 14.28 -0.01
C ILE A 187 -16.74 14.49 1.33
N GLY A 188 -16.76 15.72 1.88
CA GLY A 188 -17.42 16.03 3.13
C GLY A 188 -16.74 15.43 4.36
N ALA A 189 -15.44 15.22 4.31
CA ALA A 189 -14.63 14.61 5.37
C ALA A 189 -13.71 15.63 6.09
N ALA A 190 -13.88 16.94 5.85
CA ALA A 190 -13.09 18.01 6.46
C ALA A 190 -13.77 18.57 7.71
#